data_a96e58afd9a3bf53a2d1ae6e4572d370
#
_entry.id   a96e58afd9a3bf53a2d1ae6e4572d370
#
_cell.length_a   1.000
_cell.length_b   1.000
_cell.length_c   1.000
_cell.angle_alpha   90.00
_cell.angle_beta   90.00
_cell.angle_gamma   90.00
#
_symmetry.space_group_name_H-M   'P 1'
#
loop_
_entity.id
_entity.type
_entity.pdbx_description
1 polymer ?
#
loop_
_entity_poly.entity_id
_entity_poly.type
_entity_poly.pdbx_seq_one_letter_code
_entity_poly.pdbx_strand_id
1 'polypeptide(L)'
;MKKLFILFALITGLNTEAQIKTNSEVTTNPTVHNIGFITLLSHYYEDGLKLNPLNATFQGDNRYNDTLPNFLSDDYKKELKNYYTSYLEKAEKFDSAQLSESEQMSKSILKWECQVNLEGLTFEQYTPIDQMWSMNLMMGQLAGGTSAQPFKTTDDYVNWSKRLEDYVIWLQTAKSKMQEGIKAKNVLPKSLIKKVLPQLASVADAKLEDNLFYSPIKNFPAEFSESDKIRLTEVYTNIINNKIILAYKELHDFMATEYLNAGRETSGIQGIPNGDAFYAHQIKLYTTTTMSANEIHNIGLKEVARISAEMEAVKKQVGFKGDLKAFFGEVRNKKELMPFTDPEQVIANFNDIHKRMMPKVNALFSKQPKTPFEVRRTEAFREASASAEYNPGSLDGTRPGIFYVPIPDVTSYNTYSDEDLFLHEAIPGHHFQISLTQENEDLPQFRKSLWYSAYGEGWALYTESLGKELGLYKDPYQYFGMLGAEMHRAVRLVVDTGLHSKGWSREKAIQYSLDNEAESESSITAEIERYMANPGQALSYKIGQLKIMELRAKAETNLGTDFDIKVFHEKVLELGCVPLALLEEQIMKWISANTKS
;
A
#
# COMPACT_ATOMS: atom_id res chain seq x y z
N MET A 1 -30.79 40.69 -39.62
CA MET A 1 -31.99 40.92 -40.50
C MET A 1 -32.43 39.62 -41.13
N LYS A 2 -33.77 39.37 -41.09
CA LYS A 2 -34.58 38.32 -41.77
C LYS A 2 -34.47 36.91 -41.18
N LYS A 3 -35.44 36.47 -40.30
CA LYS A 3 -36.82 35.98 -40.49
C LYS A 3 -36.82 34.56 -41.05
N LEU A 4 -37.13 33.53 -40.21
CA LEU A 4 -38.46 32.98 -39.89
C LEU A 4 -39.17 32.34 -41.11
N PHE A 5 -39.36 31.01 -41.09
CA PHE A 5 -40.65 30.42 -41.53
C PHE A 5 -40.85 29.01 -40.91
N ILE A 6 -42.01 28.88 -40.29
CA ILE A 6 -42.62 27.68 -39.73
C ILE A 6 -43.35 26.96 -40.87
N LEU A 7 -43.28 25.61 -40.90
CA LEU A 7 -44.29 24.85 -41.64
C LEU A 7 -44.77 23.65 -40.82
N PHE A 8 -46.03 23.71 -40.43
CA PHE A 8 -46.85 22.61 -39.91
C PHE A 8 -47.29 21.70 -41.06
N ALA A 9 -47.17 20.39 -40.91
CA ALA A 9 -47.95 19.47 -41.71
C ALA A 9 -48.49 18.35 -40.78
N LEU A 10 -49.79 18.39 -40.56
CA LEU A 10 -50.60 17.29 -40.06
C LEU A 10 -50.70 16.20 -41.13
N ILE A 11 -50.46 14.93 -40.77
CA ILE A 11 -51.06 13.76 -41.45
C ILE A 11 -51.51 12.78 -40.38
N THR A 12 -52.77 12.42 -40.49
CA THR A 12 -53.59 11.53 -39.67
C THR A 12 -53.31 10.07 -39.94
N GLY A 13 -53.21 9.29 -38.89
CA GLY A 13 -53.85 7.99 -38.66
C GLY A 13 -53.39 6.76 -39.43
N LEU A 14 -52.94 5.81 -38.64
CA LEU A 14 -53.43 4.41 -38.71
C LEU A 14 -52.87 3.65 -37.45
N ASN A 15 -53.79 3.20 -36.61
CA ASN A 15 -53.54 2.32 -35.49
C ASN A 15 -53.09 0.96 -35.98
N THR A 16 -51.92 0.48 -35.48
CA THR A 16 -51.62 -0.93 -35.34
C THR A 16 -51.12 -1.14 -33.92
N GLU A 17 -51.93 -1.84 -33.13
CA GLU A 17 -51.55 -2.33 -31.78
C GLU A 17 -50.43 -3.33 -31.92
N ALA A 18 -49.20 -2.93 -31.56
CA ALA A 18 -48.13 -3.84 -31.23
C ALA A 18 -48.02 -3.86 -29.70
N GLN A 19 -48.36 -5.00 -29.12
CA GLN A 19 -48.14 -5.28 -27.68
C GLN A 19 -46.64 -5.18 -27.39
N ILE A 20 -46.23 -4.05 -26.82
CA ILE A 20 -44.90 -3.91 -26.21
C ILE A 20 -44.98 -4.59 -24.84
N LYS A 21 -44.31 -5.74 -24.71
CA LYS A 21 -43.99 -6.31 -23.39
C LYS A 21 -43.26 -5.24 -22.59
N THR A 22 -43.90 -4.72 -21.58
CA THR A 22 -43.29 -3.88 -20.55
C THR A 22 -42.23 -4.69 -19.85
N ASN A 23 -40.95 -4.39 -20.12
CA ASN A 23 -39.87 -4.75 -19.23
C ASN A 23 -40.20 -4.14 -17.88
N SER A 24 -40.26 -4.95 -16.84
CA SER A 24 -40.34 -4.48 -15.46
C SER A 24 -39.15 -3.56 -15.19
N GLU A 25 -39.41 -2.28 -15.08
CA GLU A 25 -38.49 -1.34 -14.45
C GLU A 25 -38.23 -1.89 -13.05
N VAL A 26 -36.99 -2.27 -12.81
CA VAL A 26 -36.49 -2.46 -11.46
C VAL A 26 -36.53 -1.07 -10.81
N THR A 27 -37.61 -0.77 -10.13
CA THR A 27 -37.69 0.40 -9.25
C THR A 27 -36.70 0.16 -8.11
N THR A 28 -35.50 0.68 -8.24
CA THR A 28 -34.61 0.84 -7.10
C THR A 28 -35.29 1.81 -6.16
N ASN A 29 -35.88 1.32 -5.08
CA ASN A 29 -36.29 2.18 -3.98
C ASN A 29 -35.08 3.02 -3.58
N PRO A 30 -35.18 4.34 -3.46
CA PRO A 30 -34.08 5.16 -2.99
C PRO A 30 -33.64 4.62 -1.63
N THR A 31 -32.38 4.24 -1.52
CA THR A 31 -31.80 3.74 -0.27
C THR A 31 -32.03 4.80 0.80
N VAL A 32 -32.85 4.51 1.80
CA VAL A 32 -33.10 5.45 2.90
C VAL A 32 -31.84 5.47 3.76
N HIS A 33 -31.06 6.52 3.61
CA HIS A 33 -29.83 6.71 4.38
C HIS A 33 -30.12 7.16 5.81
N ASN A 34 -29.39 6.60 6.75
CA ASN A 34 -29.42 7.07 8.14
C ASN A 34 -28.52 8.30 8.29
N ILE A 35 -29.13 9.49 8.21
CA ILE A 35 -28.40 10.77 8.27
C ILE A 35 -27.53 10.90 9.52
N GLY A 36 -28.00 10.42 10.68
CA GLY A 36 -27.21 10.44 11.92
C GLY A 36 -25.97 9.59 11.84
N PHE A 37 -26.06 8.42 11.19
CA PHE A 37 -24.93 7.54 11.01
C PHE A 37 -23.93 8.12 9.98
N ILE A 38 -24.39 8.66 8.85
CA ILE A 38 -23.54 9.33 7.86
C ILE A 38 -22.78 10.50 8.50
N THR A 39 -23.46 11.29 9.34
CA THR A 39 -22.83 12.40 10.08
C THR A 39 -21.73 11.86 11.04
N LEU A 40 -21.97 10.74 11.72
CA LEU A 40 -20.96 10.10 12.56
C LEU A 40 -19.71 9.72 11.75
N LEU A 41 -19.89 9.11 10.57
CA LEU A 41 -18.78 8.71 9.69
C LEU A 41 -17.99 9.92 9.18
N SER A 42 -18.67 11.00 8.84
CA SER A 42 -18.05 12.27 8.42
C SER A 42 -17.20 12.87 9.55
N HIS A 43 -17.73 12.91 10.78
CA HIS A 43 -16.98 13.39 11.93
C HIS A 43 -15.78 12.49 12.27
N TYR A 44 -15.92 11.17 12.17
CA TYR A 44 -14.79 10.24 12.34
C TYR A 44 -13.65 10.57 11.37
N TYR A 45 -13.97 10.77 10.11
CA TYR A 45 -12.99 11.14 9.09
C TYR A 45 -12.32 12.49 9.39
N GLU A 46 -13.10 13.54 9.62
CA GLU A 46 -12.59 14.89 9.84
C GLU A 46 -11.75 15.01 11.13
N ASP A 47 -12.19 14.38 12.23
CA ASP A 47 -11.43 14.38 13.47
C ASP A 47 -10.14 13.53 13.33
N GLY A 48 -10.19 12.45 12.54
CA GLY A 48 -9.03 11.64 12.20
C GLY A 48 -7.96 12.41 11.42
N LEU A 49 -8.35 13.31 10.50
CA LEU A 49 -7.41 14.17 9.78
C LEU A 49 -6.71 15.18 10.69
N LYS A 50 -7.41 15.71 11.71
CA LYS A 50 -6.80 16.60 12.71
C LYS A 50 -5.79 15.88 13.58
N LEU A 51 -6.09 14.63 13.96
CA LEU A 51 -5.18 13.78 14.72
C LEU A 51 -3.96 13.34 13.90
N ASN A 52 -4.13 13.12 12.61
CA ASN A 52 -3.05 12.73 11.71
C ASN A 52 -2.94 13.68 10.50
N PRO A 53 -2.35 14.87 10.68
CA PRO A 53 -2.18 15.88 9.64
C PRO A 53 -1.36 15.41 8.43
N LEU A 54 -0.46 14.45 8.60
CA LEU A 54 0.31 13.88 7.49
C LEU A 54 -0.60 13.10 6.53
N ASN A 55 -1.60 12.36 7.06
CA ASN A 55 -2.58 11.70 6.21
C ASN A 55 -3.38 12.72 5.38
N ALA A 56 -3.76 13.87 5.97
CA ALA A 56 -4.40 14.94 5.23
C ALA A 56 -3.49 15.45 4.09
N THR A 57 -2.22 15.72 4.39
CA THR A 57 -1.22 16.16 3.40
C THR A 57 -1.09 15.15 2.24
N PHE A 58 -0.98 13.84 2.53
CA PHE A 58 -0.87 12.80 1.50
C PHE A 58 -2.13 12.66 0.65
N GLN A 59 -3.30 12.98 1.20
CA GLN A 59 -4.57 13.03 0.47
C GLN A 59 -4.77 14.33 -0.33
N GLY A 60 -3.85 15.29 -0.22
CA GLY A 60 -3.93 16.61 -0.87
C GLY A 60 -4.74 17.65 -0.09
N ASP A 61 -5.13 17.35 1.15
CA ASP A 61 -5.80 18.29 2.05
C ASP A 61 -4.76 19.12 2.80
N ASN A 62 -4.63 20.38 2.41
CA ASN A 62 -3.61 21.30 2.91
C ASN A 62 -3.98 22.02 4.22
N ARG A 63 -5.17 21.75 4.80
CA ARG A 63 -5.66 22.46 6.00
C ARG A 63 -4.75 22.33 7.23
N TYR A 64 -3.95 21.27 7.29
CA TYR A 64 -3.14 20.91 8.47
C TYR A 64 -1.64 20.81 8.16
N ASN A 65 -1.18 21.46 7.08
CA ASN A 65 0.23 21.39 6.66
C ASN A 65 1.19 22.11 7.58
N ASP A 66 0.71 22.83 8.56
CA ASP A 66 1.50 23.59 9.55
C ASP A 66 1.71 22.88 10.88
N THR A 67 1.22 21.63 11.04
CA THR A 67 1.29 20.89 12.31
C THR A 67 1.88 19.50 12.14
N LEU A 68 2.57 19.03 13.17
CA LEU A 68 3.02 17.65 13.33
C LEU A 68 2.83 17.24 14.80
N PRO A 69 1.75 16.55 15.16
CA PRO A 69 1.55 16.09 16.52
C PRO A 69 2.71 15.22 16.99
N ASN A 70 3.03 15.30 18.27
CA ASN A 70 4.03 14.41 18.85
C ASN A 70 3.45 13.01 19.08
N PHE A 71 3.42 12.19 18.04
CA PHE A 71 2.83 10.84 18.01
C PHE A 71 3.37 9.88 19.09
N LEU A 72 4.50 10.22 19.69
CA LEU A 72 5.16 9.39 20.70
C LEU A 72 4.81 9.81 22.12
N SER A 73 4.11 10.93 22.31
CA SER A 73 3.77 11.44 23.64
C SER A 73 2.61 10.67 24.28
N ASP A 74 2.62 10.60 25.60
CA ASP A 74 1.53 9.96 26.35
C ASP A 74 0.21 10.73 26.22
N ASP A 75 0.27 12.05 26.05
CA ASP A 75 -0.91 12.89 25.80
C ASP A 75 -1.56 12.52 24.46
N TYR A 76 -0.76 12.38 23.40
CA TYR A 76 -1.28 11.94 22.09
C TYR A 76 -1.86 10.52 22.15
N LYS A 77 -1.20 9.59 22.83
CA LYS A 77 -1.70 8.25 23.08
C LYS A 77 -3.07 8.27 23.78
N LYS A 78 -3.24 9.16 24.78
CA LYS A 78 -4.51 9.36 25.48
C LYS A 78 -5.59 9.95 24.55
N GLU A 79 -5.21 10.89 23.70
CA GLU A 79 -6.12 11.51 22.72
C GLU A 79 -6.62 10.46 21.71
N LEU A 80 -5.73 9.64 21.15
CA LEU A 80 -6.11 8.51 20.28
C LEU A 80 -7.03 7.51 20.99
N LYS A 81 -6.74 7.17 22.24
CA LYS A 81 -7.60 6.27 23.02
C LYS A 81 -9.01 6.86 23.17
N ASN A 82 -9.12 8.14 23.50
CA ASN A 82 -10.41 8.81 23.63
C ASN A 82 -11.15 8.85 22.29
N TYR A 83 -10.45 9.15 21.19
CA TYR A 83 -11.00 9.17 19.85
C TYR A 83 -11.61 7.82 19.49
N TYR A 84 -10.83 6.74 19.49
CA TYR A 84 -11.32 5.41 19.11
C TYR A 84 -12.42 4.90 20.05
N THR A 85 -12.30 5.09 21.37
CA THR A 85 -13.33 4.70 22.34
C THR A 85 -14.64 5.43 22.07
N SER A 86 -14.59 6.76 21.89
CA SER A 86 -15.79 7.57 21.65
C SER A 86 -16.50 7.17 20.36
N TYR A 87 -15.76 6.92 19.26
CA TYR A 87 -16.37 6.55 17.99
C TYR A 87 -16.91 5.12 18.00
N LEU A 88 -16.26 4.19 18.69
CA LEU A 88 -16.76 2.84 18.92
C LEU A 88 -18.10 2.87 19.66
N GLU A 89 -18.16 3.56 20.79
CA GLU A 89 -19.37 3.70 21.60
C GLU A 89 -20.53 4.39 20.85
N LYS A 90 -20.21 5.41 20.04
CA LYS A 90 -21.20 6.10 19.19
C LYS A 90 -21.74 5.17 18.10
N ALA A 91 -20.86 4.41 17.43
CA ALA A 91 -21.25 3.48 16.38
C ALA A 91 -22.15 2.35 16.91
N GLU A 92 -21.90 1.88 18.14
CA GLU A 92 -22.71 0.82 18.77
C GLU A 92 -24.15 1.23 19.07
N LYS A 93 -24.44 2.53 19.23
CA LYS A 93 -25.80 3.05 19.47
C LYS A 93 -26.71 2.97 18.25
N PHE A 94 -26.18 2.79 17.05
CA PHE A 94 -27.00 2.64 15.85
C PHE A 94 -27.45 1.18 15.71
N ASP A 95 -28.77 0.98 15.61
CA ASP A 95 -29.33 -0.33 15.31
C ASP A 95 -29.03 -0.71 13.85
N SER A 96 -28.37 -1.86 13.64
CA SER A 96 -28.02 -2.34 12.30
C SER A 96 -29.26 -2.59 11.43
N ALA A 97 -30.42 -2.89 12.01
CA ALA A 97 -31.67 -3.06 11.25
C ALA A 97 -32.19 -1.75 10.62
N GLN A 98 -31.69 -0.58 11.09
CA GLN A 98 -32.03 0.74 10.58
C GLN A 98 -30.98 1.30 9.61
N LEU A 99 -29.97 0.50 9.27
CA LEU A 99 -28.90 0.85 8.38
C LEU A 99 -29.01 0.08 7.06
N SER A 100 -28.73 0.75 5.95
CA SER A 100 -28.55 0.08 4.66
C SER A 100 -27.38 -0.93 4.70
N GLU A 101 -27.28 -1.83 3.74
CA GLU A 101 -26.18 -2.81 3.68
C GLU A 101 -24.79 -2.12 3.61
N SER A 102 -24.65 -1.03 2.85
CA SER A 102 -23.42 -0.24 2.78
C SER A 102 -23.09 0.43 4.12
N GLU A 103 -24.11 0.93 4.84
CA GLU A 103 -23.94 1.52 6.18
C GLU A 103 -23.60 0.47 7.24
N GLN A 104 -24.19 -0.73 7.18
CA GLN A 104 -23.83 -1.85 8.04
C GLN A 104 -22.37 -2.26 7.85
N MET A 105 -21.90 -2.35 6.60
CA MET A 105 -20.50 -2.57 6.26
C MET A 105 -19.62 -1.46 6.84
N SER A 106 -19.98 -0.21 6.65
CA SER A 106 -19.26 0.95 7.18
C SER A 106 -19.19 0.94 8.71
N LYS A 107 -20.26 0.49 9.38
CA LYS A 107 -20.28 0.30 10.84
C LYS A 107 -19.32 -0.81 11.28
N SER A 108 -19.32 -1.94 10.57
CA SER A 108 -18.43 -3.07 10.86
C SER A 108 -16.96 -2.68 10.70
N ILE A 109 -16.63 -1.94 9.64
CA ILE A 109 -15.29 -1.41 9.39
C ILE A 109 -14.88 -0.41 10.48
N LEU A 110 -15.74 0.57 10.81
CA LEU A 110 -15.46 1.55 11.86
C LEU A 110 -15.20 0.86 13.21
N LYS A 111 -15.98 -0.17 13.55
CA LYS A 111 -15.77 -0.95 14.78
C LYS A 111 -14.43 -1.69 14.74
N TRP A 112 -14.10 -2.32 13.61
CA TRP A 112 -12.80 -3.01 13.44
C TRP A 112 -11.63 -2.04 13.59
N GLU A 113 -11.69 -0.88 12.92
CA GLU A 113 -10.69 0.19 13.04
C GLU A 113 -10.49 0.62 14.49
N CYS A 114 -11.57 0.96 15.18
CA CYS A 114 -11.49 1.37 16.57
C CYS A 114 -10.89 0.28 17.46
N GLN A 115 -11.33 -0.97 17.30
CA GLN A 115 -10.90 -2.08 18.15
C GLN A 115 -9.42 -2.45 17.93
N VAL A 116 -8.96 -2.55 16.68
CA VAL A 116 -7.57 -2.91 16.38
C VAL A 116 -6.59 -1.82 16.81
N ASN A 117 -6.98 -0.55 16.64
CA ASN A 117 -6.16 0.57 17.10
C ASN A 117 -6.12 0.68 18.63
N LEU A 118 -7.25 0.49 19.33
CA LEU A 118 -7.27 0.43 20.81
C LEU A 118 -6.39 -0.70 21.36
N GLU A 119 -6.40 -1.87 20.70
CA GLU A 119 -5.51 -2.97 21.05
C GLU A 119 -4.04 -2.56 20.82
N GLY A 120 -3.72 -1.94 19.67
CA GLY A 120 -2.39 -1.44 19.35
C GLY A 120 -1.84 -0.45 20.38
N LEU A 121 -2.70 0.42 20.93
CA LEU A 121 -2.31 1.37 21.98
C LEU A 121 -1.91 0.71 23.31
N THR A 122 -2.09 -0.58 23.50
CA THR A 122 -1.60 -1.31 24.68
C THR A 122 -0.10 -1.61 24.61
N PHE A 123 0.51 -1.50 23.43
CA PHE A 123 1.94 -1.67 23.22
C PHE A 123 2.67 -0.33 23.22
N GLU A 124 3.83 -0.29 23.85
CA GLU A 124 4.64 0.93 23.91
C GLU A 124 5.56 1.04 22.70
N GLN A 125 5.67 2.26 22.16
CA GLN A 125 6.50 2.56 21.00
C GLN A 125 7.92 2.96 21.42
N TYR A 126 8.75 1.96 21.78
CA TYR A 126 10.13 2.19 22.21
C TYR A 126 11.16 2.19 21.06
N THR A 127 10.76 1.85 19.85
CA THR A 127 11.63 1.77 18.66
C THR A 127 11.12 2.64 17.51
N PRO A 128 10.96 3.98 17.74
CA PRO A 128 10.32 4.86 16.75
C PRO A 128 11.20 5.19 15.54
N ILE A 129 12.46 4.79 15.56
CA ILE A 129 13.43 5.01 14.47
C ILE A 129 13.90 3.67 13.95
N ASP A 130 13.68 3.41 12.67
CA ASP A 130 14.22 2.27 11.92
C ASP A 130 14.73 2.73 10.54
N GLN A 131 15.29 1.81 9.75
CA GLN A 131 15.89 2.14 8.45
C GLN A 131 14.89 2.23 7.29
N MET A 132 13.59 1.95 7.51
CA MET A 132 12.60 1.81 6.41
C MET A 132 11.36 2.70 6.54
N TRP A 133 10.78 2.81 7.74
CA TRP A 133 9.43 3.36 7.90
C TRP A 133 9.31 4.49 8.93
N SER A 134 10.42 4.98 9.41
CA SER A 134 10.41 5.97 10.49
C SER A 134 10.18 7.41 10.01
N MET A 135 9.74 8.24 10.94
CA MET A 135 9.38 9.64 10.68
C MET A 135 10.53 10.45 10.07
N ASN A 136 11.80 10.15 10.41
CA ASN A 136 12.94 10.85 9.82
C ASN A 136 13.04 10.65 8.30
N LEU A 137 12.68 9.46 7.79
CA LEU A 137 12.66 9.17 6.36
C LEU A 137 11.48 9.88 5.68
N MET A 138 10.30 9.82 6.30
CA MET A 138 9.10 10.49 5.80
C MET A 138 9.28 12.01 5.74
N MET A 139 9.81 12.63 6.79
CA MET A 139 10.06 14.07 6.81
C MET A 139 11.14 14.48 5.79
N GLY A 140 12.15 13.63 5.59
CA GLY A 140 13.13 13.82 4.51
C GLY A 140 12.51 13.78 3.12
N GLN A 141 11.61 12.82 2.87
CA GLN A 141 10.87 12.72 1.60
C GLN A 141 9.99 13.96 1.35
N LEU A 142 9.27 14.43 2.37
CA LEU A 142 8.44 15.63 2.26
C LEU A 142 9.30 16.88 2.01
N ALA A 143 10.48 16.99 2.65
CA ALA A 143 11.41 18.10 2.46
C ALA A 143 11.98 18.19 1.04
N GLY A 144 12.03 17.07 0.32
CA GLY A 144 12.53 17.04 -1.07
C GLY A 144 11.75 17.89 -2.07
N GLY A 145 10.52 18.31 -1.74
CA GLY A 145 9.71 19.23 -2.54
C GLY A 145 9.02 18.59 -3.75
N THR A 146 9.16 17.26 -3.93
CA THR A 146 8.57 16.48 -5.05
C THR A 146 7.49 15.51 -4.58
N SER A 147 7.22 15.50 -3.27
CA SER A 147 6.23 14.66 -2.61
C SER A 147 4.92 15.42 -2.33
N ALA A 148 4.12 14.93 -1.37
CA ALA A 148 2.81 15.48 -1.03
C ALA A 148 2.84 16.89 -0.39
N GLN A 149 3.96 17.28 0.25
CA GLN A 149 4.09 18.61 0.85
C GLN A 149 4.21 19.68 -0.25
N PRO A 150 3.28 20.66 -0.33
CA PRO A 150 3.38 21.72 -1.32
C PRO A 150 4.45 22.76 -0.95
N PHE A 151 5.08 23.34 -1.99
CA PHE A 151 6.01 24.47 -1.91
C PHE A 151 5.74 25.44 -3.06
N LYS A 152 4.49 25.86 -3.21
CA LYS A 152 4.03 26.74 -4.31
C LYS A 152 3.82 28.19 -3.88
N THR A 153 3.46 28.41 -2.63
CA THR A 153 3.15 29.72 -2.05
C THR A 153 4.04 30.00 -0.84
N THR A 154 4.17 31.29 -0.47
CA THR A 154 4.90 31.67 0.75
C THR A 154 4.30 31.05 2.01
N ASP A 155 2.98 30.82 2.04
CA ASP A 155 2.29 30.17 3.14
C ASP A 155 2.68 28.68 3.24
N ASP A 156 2.90 27.99 2.13
CA ASP A 156 3.39 26.61 2.16
C ASP A 156 4.74 26.51 2.87
N TYR A 157 5.66 27.45 2.57
CA TYR A 157 6.96 27.52 3.23
C TYR A 157 6.85 27.85 4.73
N VAL A 158 5.96 28.78 5.09
CA VAL A 158 5.69 29.11 6.50
C VAL A 158 5.11 27.91 7.22
N ASN A 159 4.14 27.22 6.63
CA ASN A 159 3.53 26.03 7.21
C ASN A 159 4.57 24.91 7.40
N TRP A 160 5.39 24.64 6.39
CA TRP A 160 6.47 23.68 6.54
C TRP A 160 7.47 24.05 7.63
N SER A 161 7.83 25.34 7.77
CA SER A 161 8.73 25.77 8.84
C SER A 161 8.19 25.49 10.24
N LYS A 162 6.87 25.66 10.46
CA LYS A 162 6.21 25.30 11.72
C LYS A 162 6.23 23.79 11.95
N ARG A 163 5.92 23.02 10.91
CA ARG A 163 5.97 21.54 10.97
C ARG A 163 7.38 21.02 11.30
N LEU A 164 8.44 21.70 10.82
CA LEU A 164 9.82 21.38 11.20
C LEU A 164 10.12 21.67 12.67
N GLU A 165 9.54 22.72 13.26
CA GLU A 165 9.67 22.98 14.70
C GLU A 165 9.05 21.85 15.53
N ASP A 166 7.85 21.40 15.16
CA ASP A 166 7.19 20.27 15.80
C ASP A 166 8.00 18.97 15.61
N TYR A 167 8.62 18.80 14.45
CA TYR A 167 9.46 17.66 14.16
C TYR A 167 10.70 17.58 15.04
N VAL A 168 11.31 18.70 15.39
CA VAL A 168 12.42 18.73 16.36
C VAL A 168 11.98 18.19 17.72
N ILE A 169 10.77 18.56 18.17
CA ILE A 169 10.18 18.05 19.43
C ILE A 169 9.98 16.53 19.32
N TRP A 170 9.50 16.06 18.17
CA TRP A 170 9.32 14.63 17.91
C TRP A 170 10.65 13.87 17.99
N LEU A 171 11.76 14.38 17.39
CA LEU A 171 13.09 13.76 17.45
C LEU A 171 13.60 13.63 18.89
N GLN A 172 13.40 14.66 19.72
CA GLN A 172 13.76 14.64 21.13
C GLN A 172 12.95 13.59 21.91
N THR A 173 11.66 13.49 21.62
CA THR A 173 10.78 12.47 22.22
C THR A 173 11.17 11.08 21.77
N ALA A 174 11.52 10.89 20.49
CA ALA A 174 12.00 9.61 19.96
C ALA A 174 13.24 9.13 20.74
N LYS A 175 14.23 10.00 20.95
CA LYS A 175 15.41 9.68 21.77
C LYS A 175 15.01 9.27 23.20
N SER A 176 14.10 10.00 23.83
CA SER A 176 13.62 9.69 25.19
C SER A 176 12.90 8.33 25.24
N LYS A 177 12.01 8.04 24.30
CA LYS A 177 11.32 6.75 24.21
C LYS A 177 12.30 5.59 23.97
N MET A 178 13.33 5.79 23.17
CA MET A 178 14.39 4.78 22.98
C MET A 178 15.21 4.56 24.25
N GLN A 179 15.46 5.59 25.07
CA GLN A 179 16.09 5.43 26.40
C GLN A 179 15.19 4.66 27.37
N GLU A 180 13.87 4.91 27.35
CA GLU A 180 12.91 4.06 28.08
C GLU A 180 12.95 2.62 27.58
N GLY A 181 13.06 2.42 26.26
CA GLY A 181 13.20 1.12 25.62
C GLY A 181 14.42 0.33 26.08
N ILE A 182 15.56 1.00 26.29
CA ILE A 182 16.75 0.36 26.89
C ILE A 182 16.42 -0.21 28.27
N LYS A 183 15.76 0.58 29.12
CA LYS A 183 15.35 0.16 30.47
C LYS A 183 14.33 -0.98 30.42
N ALA A 184 13.41 -0.93 29.46
CA ALA A 184 12.38 -1.95 29.24
C ALA A 184 12.91 -3.19 28.49
N LYS A 185 14.17 -3.22 28.04
CA LYS A 185 14.75 -4.26 27.18
C LYS A 185 13.98 -4.45 25.86
N ASN A 186 13.39 -3.39 25.38
CA ASN A 186 12.69 -3.34 24.09
C ASN A 186 13.45 -2.39 23.17
N VAL A 187 14.41 -2.95 22.43
CA VAL A 187 15.36 -2.24 21.58
C VAL A 187 15.48 -2.90 20.21
N LEU A 188 15.98 -2.17 19.23
CA LEU A 188 16.24 -2.72 17.90
C LEU A 188 17.37 -3.75 17.90
N PRO A 189 17.37 -4.68 16.91
CA PRO A 189 18.55 -5.48 16.60
C PRO A 189 19.74 -4.61 16.21
N LYS A 190 20.95 -4.99 16.63
CA LYS A 190 22.18 -4.27 16.26
C LYS A 190 22.39 -4.10 14.76
N SER A 191 21.97 -5.09 13.96
CA SER A 191 22.03 -5.01 12.49
C SER A 191 21.23 -3.85 11.93
N LEU A 192 20.01 -3.59 12.45
CA LEU A 192 19.17 -2.49 12.02
C LEU A 192 19.69 -1.14 12.50
N ILE A 193 20.19 -1.06 13.75
CA ILE A 193 20.81 0.17 14.27
C ILE A 193 21.93 0.63 13.35
N LYS A 194 22.81 -0.29 12.92
CA LYS A 194 23.91 0.02 11.99
C LYS A 194 23.42 0.55 10.64
N LYS A 195 22.20 0.20 10.20
CA LYS A 195 21.61 0.72 8.95
C LYS A 195 21.03 2.11 9.12
N VAL A 196 20.55 2.46 10.30
CA VAL A 196 20.01 3.80 10.61
C VAL A 196 21.14 4.85 10.72
N LEU A 197 22.29 4.50 11.28
CA LEU A 197 23.38 5.44 11.53
C LEU A 197 23.78 6.29 10.32
N PRO A 198 24.06 5.73 9.13
CA PRO A 198 24.42 6.55 7.96
C PRO A 198 23.27 7.45 7.49
N GLN A 199 22.00 7.06 7.69
CA GLN A 199 20.84 7.89 7.36
C GLN A 199 20.79 9.14 8.25
N LEU A 200 21.03 8.99 9.55
CA LEU A 200 21.10 10.12 10.48
C LEU A 200 22.32 11.01 10.22
N ALA A 201 23.49 10.39 9.95
CA ALA A 201 24.72 11.10 9.63
C ALA A 201 24.58 11.95 8.36
N SER A 202 23.83 11.50 7.36
CA SER A 202 23.60 12.24 6.10
C SER A 202 22.93 13.61 6.32
N VAL A 203 22.20 13.79 7.42
CA VAL A 203 21.59 15.06 7.80
C VAL A 203 22.44 15.80 8.84
N ALA A 204 22.98 15.06 9.82
CA ALA A 204 23.75 15.62 10.93
C ALA A 204 25.07 16.27 10.48
N ASP A 205 25.73 15.67 9.48
CA ASP A 205 27.05 16.08 8.98
C ASP A 205 26.98 16.92 7.71
N ALA A 206 25.79 17.11 7.14
CA ALA A 206 25.61 17.87 5.92
C ALA A 206 25.86 19.37 6.14
N LYS A 207 26.55 20.00 5.20
CA LYS A 207 26.56 21.47 5.13
C LYS A 207 25.15 21.97 4.81
N LEU A 208 24.84 23.21 5.20
CA LEU A 208 23.49 23.76 5.01
C LEU A 208 22.97 23.57 3.57
N GLU A 209 23.82 23.90 2.58
CA GLU A 209 23.45 23.86 1.16
C GLU A 209 23.23 22.43 0.65
N ASP A 210 23.83 21.43 1.30
CA ASP A 210 23.72 20.02 0.95
C ASP A 210 22.67 19.29 1.79
N ASN A 211 22.11 19.96 2.80
CA ASN A 211 21.12 19.39 3.67
C ASN A 211 19.77 19.21 2.96
N LEU A 212 19.17 18.03 3.09
CA LEU A 212 17.89 17.69 2.45
C LEU A 212 16.77 18.68 2.80
N PHE A 213 16.72 19.14 4.04
CA PHE A 213 15.71 20.11 4.53
C PHE A 213 15.88 21.52 3.93
N TYR A 214 17.02 21.80 3.28
CA TYR A 214 17.27 23.06 2.56
C TYR A 214 16.79 23.02 1.11
N SER A 215 16.35 21.87 0.60
CA SER A 215 15.90 21.71 -0.80
C SER A 215 14.84 22.72 -1.24
N PRO A 216 13.81 23.06 -0.43
CA PRO A 216 12.82 24.07 -0.82
C PRO A 216 13.42 25.45 -1.07
N ILE A 217 14.47 25.83 -0.34
CA ILE A 217 15.14 27.13 -0.47
C ILE A 217 15.93 27.22 -1.79
N LYS A 218 16.46 26.11 -2.28
CA LYS A 218 17.14 26.05 -3.58
C LYS A 218 16.18 26.16 -4.76
N ASN A 219 14.89 25.88 -4.53
CA ASN A 219 13.90 25.71 -5.58
C ASN A 219 12.70 26.65 -5.38
N PHE A 220 12.94 27.90 -5.03
CA PHE A 220 11.86 28.89 -4.90
C PHE A 220 11.08 29.06 -6.20
N PRO A 221 9.74 29.16 -6.15
CA PRO A 221 8.95 29.62 -7.28
C PRO A 221 9.47 30.95 -7.86
N ALA A 222 9.44 31.08 -9.17
CA ALA A 222 9.97 32.26 -9.86
C ALA A 222 9.24 33.56 -9.46
N GLU A 223 7.97 33.42 -9.05
CA GLU A 223 7.07 34.50 -8.68
C GLU A 223 7.35 35.09 -7.30
N PHE A 224 8.19 34.45 -6.47
CA PHE A 224 8.49 34.94 -5.12
C PHE A 224 9.28 36.25 -5.18
N SER A 225 8.86 37.23 -4.36
CA SER A 225 9.62 38.47 -4.19
C SER A 225 10.98 38.21 -3.55
N GLU A 226 11.97 39.03 -3.87
CA GLU A 226 13.31 38.92 -3.24
C GLU A 226 13.24 39.08 -1.71
N SER A 227 12.32 39.91 -1.20
CA SER A 227 12.10 40.05 0.25
C SER A 227 11.59 38.77 0.89
N ASP A 228 10.70 38.02 0.21
CA ASP A 228 10.21 36.73 0.72
C ASP A 228 11.30 35.67 0.67
N LYS A 229 12.07 35.61 -0.42
CA LYS A 229 13.21 34.69 -0.53
C LYS A 229 14.22 34.91 0.59
N ILE A 230 14.59 36.17 0.86
CA ILE A 230 15.50 36.51 1.97
C ILE A 230 14.92 36.05 3.30
N ARG A 231 13.70 36.46 3.60
CA ARG A 231 13.03 36.13 4.87
C ARG A 231 12.92 34.62 5.09
N LEU A 232 12.48 33.87 4.07
CA LEU A 232 12.32 32.42 4.16
C LEU A 232 13.68 31.72 4.28
N THR A 233 14.70 32.20 3.55
CA THR A 233 16.08 31.69 3.66
C THR A 233 16.61 31.84 5.09
N GLU A 234 16.41 33.00 5.73
CA GLU A 234 16.82 33.22 7.12
C GLU A 234 16.10 32.27 8.09
N VAL A 235 14.77 32.09 7.94
CA VAL A 235 13.98 31.18 8.78
C VAL A 235 14.49 29.74 8.66
N TYR A 236 14.64 29.23 7.43
CA TYR A 236 15.10 27.86 7.20
C TYR A 236 16.54 27.64 7.65
N THR A 237 17.42 28.59 7.36
CA THR A 237 18.82 28.55 7.82
C THR A 237 18.90 28.42 9.33
N ASN A 238 18.09 29.21 10.04
CA ASN A 238 18.03 29.14 11.51
C ASN A 238 17.49 27.79 12.02
N ILE A 239 16.37 27.30 11.48
CA ILE A 239 15.79 26.02 11.88
C ILE A 239 16.74 24.86 11.61
N ILE A 240 17.34 24.83 10.40
CA ILE A 240 18.22 23.73 9.98
C ILE A 240 19.50 23.71 10.82
N ASN A 241 20.24 24.84 10.88
CA ASN A 241 21.53 24.87 11.57
C ASN A 241 21.41 24.74 13.09
N ASN A 242 20.42 25.41 13.69
CA ASN A 242 20.35 25.55 15.13
C ASN A 242 19.39 24.55 15.80
N LYS A 243 18.62 23.76 15.02
CA LYS A 243 17.66 22.80 15.58
C LYS A 243 17.75 21.44 14.91
N ILE A 244 17.50 21.32 13.60
CA ILE A 244 17.45 20.03 12.89
C ILE A 244 18.80 19.30 12.95
N ILE A 245 19.88 19.96 12.52
CA ILE A 245 21.22 19.35 12.53
C ILE A 245 21.61 18.93 13.94
N LEU A 246 21.33 19.77 14.93
CA LEU A 246 21.65 19.45 16.34
C LEU A 246 20.85 18.27 16.86
N ALA A 247 19.54 18.20 16.57
CA ALA A 247 18.70 17.10 16.98
C ALA A 247 19.12 15.77 16.32
N TYR A 248 19.45 15.80 15.01
CA TYR A 248 19.98 14.63 14.30
C TYR A 248 21.33 14.19 14.84
N LYS A 249 22.22 15.15 15.14
CA LYS A 249 23.52 14.82 15.74
C LYS A 249 23.37 14.17 17.10
N GLU A 250 22.54 14.72 17.97
CA GLU A 250 22.27 14.14 19.28
C GLU A 250 21.65 12.73 19.18
N LEU A 251 20.74 12.52 18.24
CA LEU A 251 20.13 11.23 18.02
C LEU A 251 21.14 10.23 17.43
N HIS A 252 21.95 10.66 16.47
CA HIS A 252 23.03 9.85 15.89
C HIS A 252 24.03 9.41 16.96
N ASP A 253 24.56 10.36 17.75
CA ASP A 253 25.57 10.08 18.77
C ASP A 253 25.01 9.15 19.86
N PHE A 254 23.76 9.33 20.27
CA PHE A 254 23.04 8.42 21.16
C PHE A 254 22.92 7.00 20.54
N MET A 255 22.47 6.91 19.29
CA MET A 255 22.29 5.63 18.64
C MET A 255 23.61 4.91 18.36
N ALA A 256 24.68 5.65 18.01
CA ALA A 256 26.00 5.09 17.74
C ALA A 256 26.72 4.57 19.00
N THR A 257 26.34 5.05 20.17
CA THR A 257 27.01 4.73 21.44
C THR A 257 26.11 3.93 22.38
N GLU A 258 25.24 4.59 23.12
CA GLU A 258 24.41 4.00 24.16
C GLU A 258 23.44 2.96 23.60
N TYR A 259 22.70 3.33 22.53
CA TYR A 259 21.66 2.47 21.98
C TYR A 259 22.22 1.24 21.24
N LEU A 260 23.31 1.41 20.47
CA LEU A 260 23.99 0.30 19.80
C LEU A 260 24.52 -0.73 20.81
N ASN A 261 25.09 -0.25 21.94
CA ASN A 261 25.56 -1.15 23.00
C ASN A 261 24.42 -1.93 23.65
N ALA A 262 23.25 -1.30 23.82
CA ALA A 262 22.04 -1.93 24.35
C ALA A 262 21.30 -2.78 23.30
N GLY A 263 21.59 -2.62 22.00
CA GLY A 263 20.94 -3.30 20.91
C GLY A 263 20.96 -4.81 21.06
N ARG A 264 19.84 -5.47 20.73
CA ARG A 264 19.70 -6.93 20.86
C ARG A 264 20.41 -7.68 19.75
N GLU A 265 20.83 -8.90 20.05
CA GLU A 265 21.43 -9.83 19.06
C GLU A 265 20.34 -10.65 18.33
N THR A 266 19.17 -10.80 18.93
CA THR A 266 18.04 -11.54 18.33
C THR A 266 17.43 -10.76 17.17
N SER A 267 17.07 -11.45 16.10
CA SER A 267 16.50 -10.84 14.90
C SER A 267 14.99 -10.56 15.03
N GLY A 268 14.25 -11.52 15.56
CA GLY A 268 12.79 -11.44 15.66
C GLY A 268 12.27 -10.67 16.86
N ILE A 269 11.02 -10.23 16.78
CA ILE A 269 10.34 -9.47 17.83
C ILE A 269 10.10 -10.27 19.12
N GLN A 270 10.09 -11.60 19.06
CA GLN A 270 10.05 -12.46 20.24
C GLN A 270 11.23 -12.22 21.22
N GLY A 271 12.29 -11.56 20.78
CA GLY A 271 13.43 -11.18 21.62
C GLY A 271 13.16 -10.00 22.56
N ILE A 272 11.98 -9.41 22.55
CA ILE A 272 11.58 -8.34 23.46
C ILE A 272 10.45 -8.79 24.40
N PRO A 273 10.27 -8.14 25.57
CA PRO A 273 9.13 -8.41 26.45
C PRO A 273 7.78 -8.23 25.71
N ASN A 274 6.86 -9.18 25.91
CA ASN A 274 5.55 -9.23 25.23
C ASN A 274 5.63 -9.30 23.69
N GLY A 275 6.78 -9.68 23.11
CA GLY A 275 7.00 -9.74 21.67
C GLY A 275 6.02 -10.67 20.96
N ASP A 276 5.67 -11.83 21.55
CA ASP A 276 4.69 -12.75 20.96
C ASP A 276 3.28 -12.13 20.87
N ALA A 277 2.84 -11.42 21.92
CA ALA A 277 1.55 -10.74 21.90
C ALA A 277 1.55 -9.57 20.90
N PHE A 278 2.65 -8.83 20.83
CA PHE A 278 2.82 -7.78 19.83
C PHE A 278 2.79 -8.36 18.41
N TYR A 279 3.48 -9.47 18.15
CA TYR A 279 3.48 -10.11 16.85
C TYR A 279 2.08 -10.64 16.45
N ALA A 280 1.34 -11.23 17.40
CA ALA A 280 -0.04 -11.64 17.16
C ALA A 280 -0.94 -10.45 16.78
N HIS A 281 -0.77 -9.29 17.43
CA HIS A 281 -1.45 -8.06 17.05
C HIS A 281 -1.04 -7.59 15.65
N GLN A 282 0.25 -7.63 15.29
CA GLN A 282 0.73 -7.25 13.96
C GLN A 282 0.18 -8.18 12.86
N ILE A 283 0.12 -9.49 13.09
CA ILE A 283 -0.56 -10.43 12.19
C ILE A 283 -2.00 -9.99 11.97
N LYS A 284 -2.76 -9.75 13.05
CA LYS A 284 -4.16 -9.30 12.97
C LYS A 284 -4.30 -7.98 12.21
N LEU A 285 -3.44 -7.01 12.48
CA LEU A 285 -3.45 -5.69 11.84
C LEU A 285 -3.22 -5.81 10.33
N TYR A 286 -2.17 -6.51 9.91
CA TYR A 286 -1.76 -6.56 8.51
C TYR A 286 -2.51 -7.57 7.68
N THR A 287 -2.84 -8.74 8.25
CA THR A 287 -3.60 -9.76 7.52
C THR A 287 -5.11 -9.62 7.68
N THR A 288 -5.56 -8.83 8.65
CA THR A 288 -6.99 -8.69 9.03
C THR A 288 -7.67 -10.03 9.34
N THR A 289 -6.88 -11.02 9.79
CA THR A 289 -7.34 -12.37 10.19
C THR A 289 -6.98 -12.68 11.63
N THR A 290 -7.49 -13.80 12.15
CA THR A 290 -7.16 -14.34 13.47
C THR A 290 -6.18 -15.52 13.40
N MET A 291 -5.48 -15.68 12.27
CA MET A 291 -4.55 -16.78 12.06
C MET A 291 -3.35 -16.67 13.01
N SER A 292 -2.90 -17.81 13.52
CA SER A 292 -1.66 -17.87 14.28
C SER A 292 -0.42 -17.84 13.37
N ALA A 293 0.71 -17.39 13.91
CA ALA A 293 2.00 -17.44 13.21
C ALA A 293 2.35 -18.85 12.71
N ASN A 294 1.96 -19.89 13.46
CA ASN A 294 2.23 -21.28 13.08
C ASN A 294 1.39 -21.74 11.88
N GLU A 295 0.12 -21.36 11.82
CA GLU A 295 -0.75 -21.63 10.66
C GLU A 295 -0.19 -20.95 9.41
N ILE A 296 0.18 -19.67 9.52
CA ILE A 296 0.74 -18.88 8.40
C ILE A 296 2.07 -19.50 7.93
N HIS A 297 2.96 -19.89 8.85
CA HIS A 297 4.22 -20.57 8.51
C HIS A 297 3.99 -21.84 7.70
N ASN A 298 3.04 -22.68 8.15
CA ASN A 298 2.73 -23.95 7.48
C ASN A 298 2.08 -23.72 6.09
N ILE A 299 1.27 -22.67 5.93
CA ILE A 299 0.77 -22.25 4.62
C ILE A 299 1.94 -21.84 3.73
N GLY A 300 2.87 -21.02 4.25
CA GLY A 300 4.06 -20.61 3.50
C GLY A 300 4.88 -21.79 3.00
N LEU A 301 5.16 -22.78 3.85
CA LEU A 301 5.90 -23.99 3.45
C LEU A 301 5.17 -24.78 2.33
N LYS A 302 3.85 -24.90 2.40
CA LYS A 302 3.05 -25.57 1.36
C LYS A 302 3.08 -24.82 0.04
N GLU A 303 2.95 -23.48 0.08
CA GLU A 303 2.98 -22.65 -1.11
C GLU A 303 4.36 -22.65 -1.76
N VAL A 304 5.44 -22.55 -0.98
CA VAL A 304 6.82 -22.67 -1.51
C VAL A 304 7.00 -24.02 -2.23
N ALA A 305 6.53 -25.12 -1.66
CA ALA A 305 6.64 -26.43 -2.29
C ALA A 305 5.79 -26.52 -3.57
N ARG A 306 4.56 -25.99 -3.59
CA ARG A 306 3.70 -25.96 -4.77
C ARG A 306 4.34 -25.19 -5.91
N ILE A 307 4.78 -23.93 -5.61
CA ILE A 307 5.34 -23.04 -6.63
C ILE A 307 6.66 -23.60 -7.17
N SER A 308 7.52 -24.19 -6.30
CA SER A 308 8.74 -24.86 -6.75
C SER A 308 8.47 -25.98 -7.74
N ALA A 309 7.40 -26.76 -7.53
CA ALA A 309 7.02 -27.82 -8.46
C ALA A 309 6.57 -27.25 -9.83
N GLU A 310 5.86 -26.13 -9.84
CA GLU A 310 5.47 -25.45 -11.08
C GLU A 310 6.67 -24.84 -11.81
N MET A 311 7.59 -24.21 -11.07
CA MET A 311 8.85 -23.69 -11.63
C MET A 311 9.69 -24.81 -12.28
N GLU A 312 9.77 -25.98 -11.62
CA GLU A 312 10.42 -27.16 -12.18
C GLU A 312 9.76 -27.65 -13.48
N ALA A 313 8.43 -27.52 -13.58
CA ALA A 313 7.72 -27.87 -14.80
C ALA A 313 8.06 -26.88 -15.95
N VAL A 314 8.11 -25.58 -15.67
CA VAL A 314 8.55 -24.57 -16.65
C VAL A 314 10.00 -24.80 -17.09
N LYS A 315 10.91 -25.04 -16.15
CA LYS A 315 12.31 -25.38 -16.44
C LYS A 315 12.44 -26.57 -17.40
N LYS A 316 11.65 -27.63 -17.18
CA LYS A 316 11.60 -28.80 -18.08
C LYS A 316 11.02 -28.42 -19.46
N GLN A 317 9.97 -27.60 -19.49
CA GLN A 317 9.35 -27.15 -20.73
C GLN A 317 10.32 -26.41 -21.64
N VAL A 318 11.19 -25.54 -21.07
CA VAL A 318 12.22 -24.80 -21.82
C VAL A 318 13.48 -25.62 -22.09
N GLY A 319 13.56 -26.88 -21.60
CA GLY A 319 14.65 -27.82 -21.89
C GLY A 319 15.93 -27.60 -21.07
N PHE A 320 15.89 -26.79 -20.01
CA PHE A 320 17.06 -26.55 -19.15
C PHE A 320 17.42 -27.80 -18.32
N LYS A 321 18.72 -28.15 -18.24
CA LYS A 321 19.21 -29.42 -17.64
C LYS A 321 19.76 -29.29 -16.22
N GLY A 322 19.97 -28.07 -15.73
CA GLY A 322 20.46 -27.83 -14.36
C GLY A 322 19.37 -27.98 -13.29
N ASP A 323 19.72 -27.75 -12.03
CA ASP A 323 18.76 -27.60 -10.95
C ASP A 323 18.01 -26.26 -11.04
N LEU A 324 17.04 -26.04 -10.17
CA LEU A 324 16.21 -24.82 -10.20
C LEU A 324 17.05 -23.57 -9.88
N LYS A 325 18.03 -23.67 -8.97
CA LYS A 325 18.93 -22.57 -8.62
C LYS A 325 19.81 -22.14 -9.81
N ALA A 326 20.32 -23.09 -10.56
CA ALA A 326 21.04 -22.80 -11.80
C ALA A 326 20.12 -22.17 -12.86
N PHE A 327 18.85 -22.59 -12.91
CA PHE A 327 17.87 -22.00 -13.81
C PHE A 327 17.53 -20.55 -13.45
N PHE A 328 17.48 -20.20 -12.17
CA PHE A 328 17.37 -18.79 -11.74
C PHE A 328 18.51 -17.94 -12.32
N GLY A 329 19.73 -18.45 -12.26
CA GLY A 329 20.90 -17.80 -12.85
C GLY A 329 20.83 -17.66 -14.36
N GLU A 330 20.34 -18.71 -15.07
CA GLU A 330 20.10 -18.69 -16.52
C GLU A 330 19.11 -17.60 -16.90
N VAL A 331 17.91 -17.59 -16.29
CA VAL A 331 16.85 -16.60 -16.59
C VAL A 331 17.33 -15.18 -16.35
N ARG A 332 18.02 -14.95 -15.22
CA ARG A 332 18.53 -13.62 -14.85
C ARG A 332 19.54 -13.08 -15.85
N ASN A 333 20.38 -13.94 -16.45
CA ASN A 333 21.47 -13.53 -17.33
C ASN A 333 21.19 -13.74 -18.84
N LYS A 334 20.00 -14.26 -19.18
CA LYS A 334 19.62 -14.59 -20.55
C LYS A 334 19.46 -13.34 -21.40
N LYS A 335 20.35 -13.17 -22.38
CA LYS A 335 20.40 -11.96 -23.21
C LYS A 335 19.15 -11.74 -24.05
N GLU A 336 18.49 -12.80 -24.47
CA GLU A 336 17.23 -12.74 -25.22
C GLU A 336 16.09 -12.12 -24.41
N LEU A 337 16.19 -12.13 -23.07
CA LEU A 337 15.25 -11.47 -22.15
C LEU A 337 15.65 -10.01 -21.85
N MET A 338 16.76 -9.51 -22.41
CA MET A 338 17.26 -8.14 -22.25
C MET A 338 17.33 -7.45 -23.63
N PRO A 339 16.19 -7.29 -24.35
CA PRO A 339 16.21 -6.86 -25.75
C PRO A 339 16.37 -5.35 -25.94
N PHE A 340 16.30 -4.56 -24.87
CA PHE A 340 16.18 -3.11 -24.97
C PHE A 340 17.52 -2.39 -24.96
N THR A 341 17.57 -1.27 -25.67
CA THR A 341 18.74 -0.35 -25.75
C THR A 341 18.35 1.09 -25.44
N ASP A 342 17.05 1.37 -25.32
CA ASP A 342 16.47 2.67 -25.02
C ASP A 342 15.37 2.50 -23.95
N PRO A 343 15.35 3.27 -22.86
CA PRO A 343 14.31 3.22 -21.83
C PRO A 343 12.88 3.33 -22.37
N GLU A 344 12.66 4.10 -23.45
CA GLU A 344 11.33 4.24 -24.06
C GLU A 344 10.81 2.91 -24.63
N GLN A 345 11.69 1.98 -24.97
CA GLN A 345 11.30 0.64 -25.42
C GLN A 345 10.68 -0.18 -24.28
N VAL A 346 11.14 0.00 -23.02
CA VAL A 346 10.55 -0.62 -21.83
C VAL A 346 9.14 -0.08 -21.61
N ILE A 347 8.97 1.25 -21.69
CA ILE A 347 7.64 1.87 -21.55
C ILE A 347 6.70 1.42 -22.68
N ALA A 348 7.21 1.34 -23.91
CA ALA A 348 6.44 0.83 -25.05
C ALA A 348 6.04 -0.64 -24.87
N ASN A 349 6.87 -1.49 -24.24
CA ASN A 349 6.56 -2.88 -23.94
C ASN A 349 5.40 -3.00 -22.96
N PHE A 350 5.37 -2.22 -21.89
CA PHE A 350 4.24 -2.18 -20.96
C PHE A 350 2.94 -1.69 -21.64
N ASN A 351 3.03 -0.69 -22.50
CA ASN A 351 1.89 -0.23 -23.28
C ASN A 351 1.39 -1.30 -24.29
N ASP A 352 2.28 -2.13 -24.82
CA ASP A 352 1.90 -3.27 -25.66
C ASP A 352 1.21 -4.37 -24.84
N ILE A 353 1.70 -4.71 -23.64
CA ILE A 353 1.05 -5.61 -22.70
C ILE A 353 -0.39 -5.14 -22.45
N HIS A 354 -0.57 -3.86 -22.10
CA HIS A 354 -1.88 -3.24 -21.92
C HIS A 354 -2.78 -3.47 -23.13
N LYS A 355 -2.31 -3.10 -24.32
CA LYS A 355 -3.07 -3.23 -25.57
C LYS A 355 -3.48 -4.67 -25.88
N ARG A 356 -2.58 -5.66 -25.64
CA ARG A 356 -2.83 -7.08 -25.92
C ARG A 356 -3.90 -7.69 -25.02
N MET A 357 -3.96 -7.27 -23.73
CA MET A 357 -4.87 -7.85 -22.75
C MET A 357 -6.26 -7.19 -22.72
N MET A 358 -6.35 -5.88 -23.02
CA MET A 358 -7.60 -5.11 -22.91
C MET A 358 -8.83 -5.76 -23.58
N PRO A 359 -8.74 -6.40 -24.76
CA PRO A 359 -9.90 -7.07 -25.36
C PRO A 359 -10.50 -8.17 -24.47
N LYS A 360 -9.72 -8.71 -23.52
CA LYS A 360 -10.15 -9.78 -22.61
C LYS A 360 -10.59 -9.28 -21.22
N VAL A 361 -10.26 -8.06 -20.85
CA VAL A 361 -10.67 -7.48 -19.58
C VAL A 361 -12.19 -7.50 -19.41
N ASN A 362 -12.94 -7.17 -20.47
CA ASN A 362 -14.41 -7.22 -20.48
C ASN A 362 -14.99 -8.64 -20.29
N ALA A 363 -14.19 -9.68 -20.46
CA ALA A 363 -14.63 -11.05 -20.18
C ALA A 363 -14.59 -11.37 -18.68
N LEU A 364 -13.75 -10.68 -17.92
CA LEU A 364 -13.54 -10.90 -16.49
C LEU A 364 -14.17 -9.81 -15.60
N PHE A 365 -14.42 -8.62 -16.13
CA PHE A 365 -14.87 -7.47 -15.36
C PHE A 365 -16.09 -6.80 -16.00
N SER A 366 -17.11 -6.49 -15.20
CA SER A 366 -18.33 -5.77 -15.63
C SER A 366 -18.11 -4.25 -15.64
N LYS A 367 -17.21 -3.75 -14.77
CA LYS A 367 -16.88 -2.31 -14.60
C LYS A 367 -15.40 -2.10 -14.83
N GLN A 368 -15.04 -0.94 -15.33
CA GLN A 368 -13.66 -0.47 -15.46
C GLN A 368 -13.54 0.94 -14.88
N PRO A 369 -12.36 1.33 -14.35
CA PRO A 369 -12.12 2.68 -13.89
C PRO A 369 -12.29 3.71 -15.02
N LYS A 370 -12.78 4.90 -14.67
CA LYS A 370 -12.82 6.08 -15.53
C LYS A 370 -11.53 6.88 -15.46
N THR A 371 -10.83 6.77 -14.33
CA THR A 371 -9.55 7.46 -14.07
C THR A 371 -8.52 7.05 -15.14
N PRO A 372 -7.92 8.03 -15.85
CA PRO A 372 -6.88 7.73 -16.83
C PRO A 372 -5.67 7.03 -16.21
N PHE A 373 -4.96 6.26 -17.02
CA PHE A 373 -3.79 5.48 -16.61
C PHE A 373 -2.61 5.74 -17.54
N GLU A 374 -1.42 5.84 -16.97
CA GLU A 374 -0.16 6.01 -17.71
C GLU A 374 0.95 5.14 -17.13
N VAL A 375 1.85 4.67 -18.01
CA VAL A 375 3.13 4.07 -17.62
C VAL A 375 4.22 5.13 -17.82
N ARG A 376 5.05 5.35 -16.79
CA ARG A 376 6.15 6.31 -16.83
C ARG A 376 7.43 5.72 -16.29
N ARG A 377 8.55 6.17 -16.84
CA ARG A 377 9.85 5.92 -16.23
C ARG A 377 9.93 6.65 -14.88
N THR A 378 10.52 5.99 -13.89
CA THR A 378 10.82 6.62 -12.59
C THR A 378 11.77 7.80 -12.79
N GLU A 379 11.60 8.86 -12.03
CA GLU A 379 12.43 10.07 -12.15
C GLU A 379 13.89 9.77 -11.81
N ALA A 380 14.81 10.31 -12.61
CA ALA A 380 16.24 10.01 -12.57
C ALA A 380 16.88 10.16 -11.18
N PHE A 381 16.40 11.11 -10.36
CA PHE A 381 16.99 11.36 -9.03
C PHE A 381 16.72 10.24 -8.01
N ARG A 382 15.67 9.42 -8.21
CA ARG A 382 15.30 8.32 -7.30
C ARG A 382 15.38 6.94 -7.96
N GLU A 383 15.54 6.86 -9.26
CA GLU A 383 15.44 5.65 -10.07
C GLU A 383 16.37 4.52 -9.61
N ALA A 384 17.60 4.85 -9.20
CA ALA A 384 18.58 3.86 -8.77
C ALA A 384 18.20 3.10 -7.48
N SER A 385 17.29 3.65 -6.69
CA SER A 385 16.83 3.06 -5.41
C SER A 385 15.34 2.75 -5.38
N ALA A 386 14.59 3.12 -6.42
CA ALA A 386 13.17 2.90 -6.50
C ALA A 386 12.84 1.44 -6.89
N SER A 387 11.72 0.95 -6.37
CA SER A 387 11.00 -0.20 -6.94
C SER A 387 9.95 0.30 -7.92
N ALA A 388 9.45 -0.58 -8.76
CA ALA A 388 8.25 -0.32 -9.52
C ALA A 388 7.08 -0.06 -8.56
N GLU A 389 6.23 0.92 -8.89
CA GLU A 389 5.14 1.33 -7.99
C GLU A 389 3.98 1.97 -8.76
N TYR A 390 2.79 1.82 -8.23
CA TYR A 390 1.61 2.54 -8.72
C TYR A 390 1.30 3.74 -7.81
N ASN A 391 1.17 4.93 -8.41
CA ASN A 391 0.69 6.13 -7.74
C ASN A 391 -0.73 6.48 -8.18
N PRO A 392 -1.71 6.54 -7.25
CA PRO A 392 -3.11 6.79 -7.58
C PRO A 392 -3.34 8.13 -8.29
N GLY A 393 -4.35 8.15 -9.13
CA GLY A 393 -4.90 9.38 -9.69
C GLY A 393 -5.47 10.30 -8.60
N SER A 394 -5.68 11.57 -8.94
CA SER A 394 -6.33 12.50 -8.01
C SER A 394 -7.83 12.21 -7.92
N LEU A 395 -8.42 12.45 -6.73
CA LEU A 395 -9.87 12.26 -6.51
C LEU A 395 -10.75 13.13 -7.41
N ASP A 396 -10.23 14.27 -7.87
CA ASP A 396 -10.92 15.18 -8.80
C ASP A 396 -10.77 14.78 -10.28
N GLY A 397 -10.06 13.67 -10.57
CA GLY A 397 -9.83 13.15 -11.92
C GLY A 397 -8.89 13.98 -12.80
N THR A 398 -8.24 15.01 -12.26
CA THR A 398 -7.35 15.91 -13.04
C THR A 398 -5.97 15.32 -13.28
N ARG A 399 -5.53 14.37 -12.44
CA ARG A 399 -4.25 13.67 -12.58
C ARG A 399 -4.51 12.18 -12.81
N PRO A 400 -3.86 11.54 -13.82
CA PRO A 400 -3.97 10.10 -14.07
C PRO A 400 -3.34 9.29 -12.94
N GLY A 401 -3.74 8.01 -12.84
CA GLY A 401 -2.96 7.01 -12.13
C GLY A 401 -1.69 6.69 -12.90
N ILE A 402 -0.57 6.54 -12.22
CA ILE A 402 0.73 6.37 -12.86
C ILE A 402 1.42 5.12 -12.32
N PHE A 403 1.75 4.22 -13.23
CA PHE A 403 2.67 3.13 -12.96
C PHE A 403 4.09 3.58 -13.28
N TYR A 404 4.93 3.70 -12.25
CA TYR A 404 6.34 4.07 -12.38
C TYR A 404 7.22 2.84 -12.52
N VAL A 405 8.08 2.86 -13.54
CA VAL A 405 9.02 1.77 -13.85
C VAL A 405 10.45 2.30 -13.71
N PRO A 406 11.27 1.81 -12.77
CA PRO A 406 12.67 2.16 -12.68
C PRO A 406 13.48 1.43 -13.77
N ILE A 407 14.31 2.19 -14.51
CA ILE A 407 15.14 1.68 -15.60
C ILE A 407 16.56 2.25 -15.43
N PRO A 408 17.26 1.91 -14.32
CA PRO A 408 18.59 2.49 -14.06
C PRO A 408 19.63 2.10 -15.10
N ASP A 409 19.51 0.91 -15.69
CA ASP A 409 20.33 0.43 -16.81
C ASP A 409 19.46 -0.39 -17.77
N VAL A 410 19.10 0.20 -18.89
CA VAL A 410 18.24 -0.44 -19.88
C VAL A 410 18.89 -1.68 -20.53
N THR A 411 20.23 -1.75 -20.60
CA THR A 411 20.94 -2.87 -21.24
C THR A 411 20.93 -4.14 -20.38
N SER A 412 20.64 -4.01 -19.10
CA SER A 412 20.47 -5.11 -18.15
C SER A 412 19.01 -5.32 -17.75
N TYR A 413 18.06 -4.53 -18.29
CA TYR A 413 16.65 -4.67 -18.02
C TYR A 413 16.12 -5.99 -18.56
N ASN A 414 15.62 -6.86 -17.66
CA ASN A 414 15.13 -8.19 -17.99
C ASN A 414 13.60 -8.24 -17.99
N THR A 415 13.03 -8.65 -19.11
CA THR A 415 11.58 -8.59 -19.39
C THR A 415 10.78 -9.77 -18.81
N TYR A 416 11.41 -10.75 -18.19
CA TYR A 416 10.75 -12.03 -17.84
C TYR A 416 9.58 -11.90 -16.86
N SER A 417 9.42 -10.79 -16.17
CA SER A 417 8.33 -10.51 -15.24
C SER A 417 7.46 -9.31 -15.64
N ASP A 418 7.59 -8.77 -16.84
CA ASP A 418 6.87 -7.55 -17.24
C ASP A 418 5.36 -7.75 -17.28
N GLU A 419 4.87 -8.92 -17.76
CA GLU A 419 3.43 -9.20 -17.81
C GLU A 419 2.83 -9.31 -16.40
N ASP A 420 3.55 -9.94 -15.49
CA ASP A 420 3.18 -10.06 -14.08
C ASP A 420 3.15 -8.71 -13.37
N LEU A 421 4.23 -7.94 -13.49
CA LEU A 421 4.37 -6.62 -12.89
C LEU A 421 3.27 -5.67 -13.39
N PHE A 422 2.92 -5.72 -14.69
CA PHE A 422 1.83 -4.93 -15.24
C PHE A 422 0.48 -5.30 -14.61
N LEU A 423 0.20 -6.58 -14.42
CA LEU A 423 -1.03 -7.04 -13.79
C LEU A 423 -1.13 -6.59 -12.33
N HIS A 424 0.00 -6.55 -11.62
CA HIS A 424 0.08 -6.12 -10.22
C HIS A 424 -0.17 -4.61 -10.06
N GLU A 425 0.64 -3.80 -10.74
CA GLU A 425 0.65 -2.34 -10.54
C GLU A 425 -0.47 -1.63 -11.30
N ALA A 426 -0.83 -2.17 -12.47
CA ALA A 426 -1.72 -1.51 -13.40
C ALA A 426 -3.13 -2.13 -13.45
N ILE A 427 -3.43 -2.85 -14.52
CA ILE A 427 -4.75 -3.37 -14.86
C ILE A 427 -4.69 -4.90 -14.94
N PRO A 428 -5.49 -5.61 -14.14
CA PRO A 428 -6.55 -5.14 -13.24
C PRO A 428 -6.11 -4.98 -11.76
N GLY A 429 -4.82 -4.76 -11.47
CA GLY A 429 -4.25 -4.67 -10.14
C GLY A 429 -4.56 -3.36 -9.41
N HIS A 430 -3.48 -2.70 -8.89
CA HIS A 430 -3.62 -1.53 -8.03
C HIS A 430 -4.38 -0.37 -8.66
N HIS A 431 -4.05 0.01 -9.92
CA HIS A 431 -4.79 1.08 -10.60
C HIS A 431 -6.28 0.78 -10.64
N PHE A 432 -6.64 -0.43 -11.02
CA PHE A 432 -8.04 -0.82 -11.21
C PHE A 432 -8.81 -0.79 -9.89
N GLN A 433 -8.29 -1.40 -8.83
CA GLN A 433 -8.92 -1.50 -7.53
C GLN A 433 -9.04 -0.14 -6.84
N ILE A 434 -7.95 0.63 -6.82
CA ILE A 434 -7.92 1.93 -6.13
C ILE A 434 -8.82 2.93 -6.83
N SER A 435 -8.76 3.02 -8.16
CA SER A 435 -9.60 3.93 -8.93
C SER A 435 -11.09 3.62 -8.78
N LEU A 436 -11.49 2.34 -8.84
CA LEU A 436 -12.89 1.96 -8.60
C LEU A 436 -13.35 2.32 -7.17
N THR A 437 -12.47 2.20 -6.17
CA THR A 437 -12.79 2.62 -4.80
C THR A 437 -12.98 4.14 -4.71
N GLN A 438 -12.11 4.92 -5.35
CA GLN A 438 -12.18 6.39 -5.36
C GLN A 438 -13.42 6.89 -6.11
N GLU A 439 -13.77 6.25 -7.22
CA GLU A 439 -14.91 6.58 -8.08
C GLU A 439 -16.28 6.14 -7.51
N ASN A 440 -16.29 5.28 -6.49
CA ASN A 440 -17.53 4.80 -5.90
C ASN A 440 -18.17 5.88 -5.02
N GLU A 441 -19.23 6.52 -5.54
CA GLU A 441 -19.96 7.60 -4.87
C GLU A 441 -20.72 7.13 -3.62
N ASP A 442 -21.05 5.83 -3.52
CA ASP A 442 -21.77 5.25 -2.39
C ASP A 442 -20.88 5.04 -1.15
N LEU A 443 -19.56 5.17 -1.30
CA LEU A 443 -18.62 5.02 -0.20
C LEU A 443 -18.39 6.35 0.53
N PRO A 444 -18.52 6.39 1.87
CA PRO A 444 -18.16 7.56 2.66
C PRO A 444 -16.63 7.80 2.60
N GLN A 445 -16.21 9.05 2.79
CA GLN A 445 -14.80 9.47 2.62
C GLN A 445 -13.82 8.64 3.45
N PHE A 446 -14.18 8.29 4.70
CA PHE A 446 -13.27 7.49 5.52
C PHE A 446 -12.96 6.12 4.88
N ARG A 447 -13.91 5.51 4.15
CA ARG A 447 -13.68 4.24 3.44
C ARG A 447 -12.83 4.39 2.20
N LYS A 448 -12.90 5.52 1.52
CA LYS A 448 -12.07 5.83 0.34
C LYS A 448 -10.59 6.03 0.70
N SER A 449 -10.31 6.39 1.96
CA SER A 449 -8.96 6.63 2.48
C SER A 449 -8.34 5.44 3.20
N LEU A 450 -9.10 4.36 3.44
CA LEU A 450 -8.59 3.18 4.13
C LEU A 450 -7.74 2.30 3.21
N TRP A 451 -6.69 1.75 3.79
CA TRP A 451 -5.85 0.76 3.16
C TRP A 451 -5.62 -0.44 4.07
N TYR A 452 -6.16 -1.59 3.69
CA TYR A 452 -5.85 -2.88 4.31
C TYR A 452 -4.91 -3.63 3.39
N SER A 453 -3.66 -3.77 3.83
CA SER A 453 -2.61 -4.37 3.01
C SER A 453 -3.00 -5.77 2.49
N ALA A 454 -3.66 -6.59 3.32
CA ALA A 454 -4.11 -7.91 2.88
C ALA A 454 -5.17 -7.87 1.78
N TYR A 455 -6.01 -6.83 1.73
CA TYR A 455 -6.96 -6.68 0.65
C TYR A 455 -6.29 -6.11 -0.61
N GLY A 456 -5.59 -4.98 -0.50
CA GLY A 456 -5.01 -4.30 -1.67
C GLY A 456 -3.90 -5.11 -2.33
N GLU A 457 -2.94 -5.60 -1.55
CA GLU A 457 -1.85 -6.44 -2.04
C GLU A 457 -2.33 -7.84 -2.44
N GLY A 458 -3.29 -8.37 -1.67
CA GLY A 458 -3.92 -9.65 -1.98
C GLY A 458 -4.68 -9.62 -3.29
N TRP A 459 -5.37 -8.51 -3.59
CA TRP A 459 -6.02 -8.28 -4.88
C TRP A 459 -4.99 -8.21 -6.01
N ALA A 460 -3.94 -7.42 -5.86
CA ALA A 460 -2.90 -7.29 -6.87
C ALA A 460 -2.25 -8.64 -7.18
N LEU A 461 -1.89 -9.45 -6.17
CA LEU A 461 -1.38 -10.79 -6.36
C LEU A 461 -2.41 -11.75 -7.00
N TYR A 462 -3.68 -11.62 -6.64
CA TYR A 462 -4.74 -12.40 -7.27
C TYR A 462 -4.83 -12.10 -8.77
N THR A 463 -4.69 -10.84 -9.16
CA THR A 463 -4.74 -10.44 -10.58
C THR A 463 -3.56 -10.97 -11.39
N GLU A 464 -2.39 -11.17 -10.81
CA GLU A 464 -1.26 -11.85 -11.43
C GLU A 464 -1.67 -13.26 -11.91
N SER A 465 -2.46 -13.99 -11.10
CA SER A 465 -2.94 -15.32 -11.45
C SER A 465 -3.93 -15.33 -12.63
N LEU A 466 -4.55 -14.20 -12.97
CA LEU A 466 -5.48 -14.06 -14.11
C LEU A 466 -4.78 -13.93 -15.47
N GLY A 467 -3.45 -13.85 -15.51
CA GLY A 467 -2.71 -13.57 -16.73
C GLY A 467 -3.05 -14.51 -17.90
N LYS A 468 -3.20 -15.82 -17.64
CA LYS A 468 -3.61 -16.79 -18.69
C LYS A 468 -5.02 -16.49 -19.21
N GLU A 469 -5.96 -16.15 -18.34
CA GLU A 469 -7.33 -15.78 -18.71
C GLU A 469 -7.34 -14.48 -19.54
N LEU A 470 -6.42 -13.56 -19.23
CA LEU A 470 -6.20 -12.31 -19.95
C LEU A 470 -5.37 -12.48 -21.24
N GLY A 471 -4.89 -13.70 -21.52
CA GLY A 471 -4.15 -14.03 -22.75
C GLY A 471 -2.67 -13.70 -22.71
N LEU A 472 -2.14 -13.50 -21.52
CA LEU A 472 -0.73 -13.34 -21.18
C LEU A 472 -0.07 -14.71 -20.84
N TYR A 473 1.20 -14.69 -20.44
CA TYR A 473 1.99 -15.88 -20.06
C TYR A 473 2.06 -16.96 -21.13
N LYS A 474 2.02 -16.57 -22.42
CA LYS A 474 2.24 -17.48 -23.53
C LYS A 474 3.69 -17.90 -23.66
N ASP A 475 4.60 -16.98 -23.33
CA ASP A 475 6.01 -17.27 -23.17
C ASP A 475 6.23 -17.95 -21.80
N PRO A 476 6.86 -19.14 -21.76
CA PRO A 476 7.19 -19.82 -20.51
C PRO A 476 8.03 -18.96 -19.55
N TYR A 477 8.86 -18.06 -20.06
CA TYR A 477 9.66 -17.16 -19.22
C TYR A 477 8.79 -16.11 -18.53
N GLN A 478 7.76 -15.56 -19.16
CA GLN A 478 6.79 -14.67 -18.51
C GLN A 478 6.00 -15.41 -17.40
N TYR A 479 5.61 -16.64 -17.65
CA TYR A 479 4.96 -17.47 -16.63
C TYR A 479 5.91 -17.79 -15.48
N PHE A 480 7.20 -18.02 -15.78
CA PHE A 480 8.23 -18.19 -14.75
C PHE A 480 8.43 -16.92 -13.92
N GLY A 481 8.32 -15.74 -14.53
CA GLY A 481 8.36 -14.45 -13.84
C GLY A 481 7.24 -14.32 -12.81
N MET A 482 6.01 -14.62 -13.21
CA MET A 482 4.86 -14.65 -12.28
C MET A 482 5.08 -15.64 -11.12
N LEU A 483 5.57 -16.85 -11.43
CA LEU A 483 5.89 -17.83 -10.38
C LEU A 483 7.01 -17.33 -9.46
N GLY A 484 7.98 -16.57 -9.96
CA GLY A 484 9.03 -15.92 -9.17
C GLY A 484 8.48 -14.87 -8.22
N ALA A 485 7.58 -14.02 -8.71
CA ALA A 485 6.88 -13.04 -7.90
C ALA A 485 6.01 -13.71 -6.82
N GLU A 486 5.27 -14.74 -7.19
CA GLU A 486 4.45 -15.52 -6.25
C GLU A 486 5.30 -16.24 -5.20
N MET A 487 6.46 -16.82 -5.61
CA MET A 487 7.42 -17.46 -4.71
C MET A 487 7.95 -16.49 -3.67
N HIS A 488 8.34 -15.29 -4.08
CA HIS A 488 8.79 -14.25 -3.17
C HIS A 488 7.77 -13.97 -2.06
N ARG A 489 6.48 -13.88 -2.41
CA ARG A 489 5.39 -13.65 -1.45
C ARG A 489 5.09 -14.89 -0.60
N ALA A 490 5.31 -16.10 -1.10
CA ALA A 490 5.20 -17.33 -0.31
C ALA A 490 6.35 -17.48 0.70
N VAL A 491 7.60 -17.17 0.30
CA VAL A 491 8.77 -17.16 1.16
C VAL A 491 8.60 -16.17 2.32
N ARG A 492 7.99 -15.00 2.09
CA ARG A 492 7.66 -14.02 3.14
C ARG A 492 6.89 -14.65 4.30
N LEU A 493 5.91 -15.53 4.03
CA LEU A 493 5.15 -16.22 5.09
C LEU A 493 6.04 -17.09 5.98
N VAL A 494 7.07 -17.70 5.40
CA VAL A 494 8.00 -18.59 6.11
C VAL A 494 9.02 -17.79 6.90
N VAL A 495 9.65 -16.78 6.28
CA VAL A 495 10.76 -16.05 6.91
C VAL A 495 10.30 -15.05 7.96
N ASP A 496 9.18 -14.34 7.74
CA ASP A 496 8.63 -13.40 8.72
C ASP A 496 8.21 -14.15 10.00
N THR A 497 7.41 -15.22 9.87
CA THR A 497 7.04 -16.08 11.01
C THR A 497 8.23 -16.82 11.60
N GLY A 498 9.21 -17.18 10.78
CA GLY A 498 10.49 -17.76 11.19
C GLY A 498 11.27 -16.83 12.12
N LEU A 499 11.42 -15.58 11.73
CA LEU A 499 12.08 -14.53 12.51
C LEU A 499 11.31 -14.25 13.82
N HIS A 500 10.02 -13.95 13.72
CA HIS A 500 9.26 -13.34 14.79
C HIS A 500 8.58 -14.33 15.75
N SER A 501 8.45 -15.62 15.38
CA SER A 501 7.81 -16.65 16.20
C SER A 501 8.64 -17.92 16.41
N LYS A 502 9.64 -18.20 15.54
CA LYS A 502 10.41 -19.45 15.60
C LYS A 502 11.88 -19.24 15.91
N GLY A 503 12.31 -18.05 16.27
CA GLY A 503 13.69 -17.74 16.68
C GLY A 503 14.72 -17.87 15.57
N TRP A 504 14.34 -17.68 14.31
CA TRP A 504 15.32 -17.68 13.24
C TRP A 504 16.25 -16.47 13.36
N SER A 505 17.53 -16.70 13.09
CA SER A 505 18.45 -15.59 12.89
C SER A 505 18.20 -14.93 11.53
N ARG A 506 18.71 -13.72 11.40
CA ARG A 506 18.74 -12.97 10.13
C ARG A 506 19.40 -13.81 9.02
N GLU A 507 20.53 -14.42 9.32
CA GLU A 507 21.32 -15.23 8.38
C GLU A 507 20.54 -16.47 7.93
N LYS A 508 19.81 -17.13 8.86
CA LYS A 508 18.95 -18.27 8.50
C LYS A 508 17.82 -17.86 7.56
N ALA A 509 17.21 -16.70 7.81
CA ALA A 509 16.15 -16.17 6.94
C ALA A 509 16.72 -15.81 5.55
N ILE A 510 17.87 -15.15 5.48
CA ILE A 510 18.58 -14.85 4.23
C ILE A 510 18.87 -16.14 3.46
N GLN A 511 19.44 -17.16 4.13
CA GLN A 511 19.78 -18.42 3.47
C GLN A 511 18.54 -19.13 2.93
N TYR A 512 17.44 -19.14 3.69
CA TYR A 512 16.17 -19.72 3.22
C TYR A 512 15.66 -19.04 1.95
N SER A 513 15.71 -17.72 1.89
CA SER A 513 15.34 -16.95 0.71
C SER A 513 16.27 -17.25 -0.48
N LEU A 514 17.60 -17.25 -0.28
CA LEU A 514 18.59 -17.59 -1.31
C LEU A 514 18.41 -18.99 -1.91
N ASP A 515 17.87 -19.92 -1.13
CA ASP A 515 17.64 -21.29 -1.59
C ASP A 515 16.35 -21.44 -2.40
N ASN A 516 15.40 -20.48 -2.30
CA ASN A 516 14.08 -20.58 -2.91
C ASN A 516 13.75 -19.49 -3.93
N GLU A 517 14.53 -18.38 -3.97
CA GLU A 517 14.21 -17.21 -4.78
C GLU A 517 15.31 -16.90 -5.81
N ALA A 518 14.90 -16.27 -6.93
CA ALA A 518 15.82 -15.87 -7.98
C ALA A 518 16.50 -14.51 -7.75
N GLU A 519 16.33 -13.93 -6.55
CA GLU A 519 16.81 -12.60 -6.20
C GLU A 519 18.31 -12.56 -5.85
N SER A 520 18.90 -11.35 -5.88
CA SER A 520 20.26 -11.13 -5.45
C SER A 520 20.39 -11.20 -3.91
N GLU A 521 21.56 -11.58 -3.40
CA GLU A 521 21.82 -11.59 -1.95
C GLU A 521 21.62 -10.20 -1.31
N SER A 522 21.97 -9.13 -2.02
CA SER A 522 21.76 -7.76 -1.54
C SER A 522 20.28 -7.41 -1.41
N SER A 523 19.47 -7.79 -2.40
CA SER A 523 18.01 -7.59 -2.40
C SER A 523 17.37 -8.40 -1.27
N ILE A 524 17.68 -9.69 -1.17
CA ILE A 524 17.19 -10.57 -0.10
C ILE A 524 17.57 -10.04 1.29
N THR A 525 18.81 -9.57 1.44
CA THR A 525 19.27 -9.01 2.73
C THR A 525 18.46 -7.78 3.12
N ALA A 526 18.21 -6.87 2.18
CA ALA A 526 17.39 -5.68 2.42
C ALA A 526 15.95 -6.06 2.80
N GLU A 527 15.36 -7.03 2.11
CA GLU A 527 14.02 -7.54 2.40
C GLU A 527 13.91 -8.19 3.78
N ILE A 528 14.86 -9.05 4.15
CA ILE A 528 14.88 -9.67 5.49
C ILE A 528 15.01 -8.60 6.59
N GLU A 529 15.88 -7.60 6.39
CA GLU A 529 16.02 -6.47 7.33
C GLU A 529 14.76 -5.60 7.37
N ARG A 530 14.00 -5.50 6.28
CA ARG A 530 12.68 -4.86 6.25
C ARG A 530 11.67 -5.63 7.11
N TYR A 531 11.61 -6.95 7.01
CA TYR A 531 10.72 -7.77 7.84
C TYR A 531 11.08 -7.66 9.32
N MET A 532 12.37 -7.61 9.65
CA MET A 532 12.82 -7.39 11.04
C MET A 532 12.37 -6.04 11.61
N ALA A 533 12.27 -5.00 10.77
CA ALA A 533 11.81 -3.66 11.17
C ALA A 533 10.28 -3.56 11.25
N ASN A 534 9.55 -4.28 10.39
CA ASN A 534 8.09 -4.21 10.30
C ASN A 534 7.45 -5.60 10.36
N PRO A 535 7.38 -6.20 11.57
CA PRO A 535 6.84 -7.54 11.77
C PRO A 535 5.42 -7.71 11.23
N GLY A 536 5.16 -8.77 10.48
CA GLY A 536 3.83 -9.16 10.03
C GLY A 536 3.35 -8.47 8.74
N GLN A 537 3.94 -7.33 8.33
CA GLN A 537 3.51 -6.64 7.11
C GLN A 537 3.68 -7.51 5.86
N ALA A 538 4.79 -8.21 5.78
CA ALA A 538 5.12 -9.08 4.65
C ALA A 538 4.14 -10.25 4.45
N LEU A 539 3.36 -10.61 5.48
CA LEU A 539 2.38 -11.69 5.43
C LEU A 539 1.12 -11.33 4.64
N SER A 540 0.79 -10.04 4.59
CA SER A 540 -0.47 -9.54 4.06
C SER A 540 -0.71 -9.95 2.60
N TYR A 541 0.31 -9.88 1.77
CA TYR A 541 0.28 -10.18 0.34
C TYR A 541 -0.32 -11.55 0.02
N LYS A 542 0.38 -12.58 0.44
CA LYS A 542 0.01 -13.97 0.12
C LYS A 542 -1.23 -14.42 0.87
N ILE A 543 -1.44 -14.00 2.11
CA ILE A 543 -2.67 -14.32 2.86
C ILE A 543 -3.90 -13.69 2.18
N GLY A 544 -3.78 -12.47 1.68
CA GLY A 544 -4.84 -11.81 0.93
C GLY A 544 -5.16 -12.54 -0.38
N GLN A 545 -4.15 -12.85 -1.19
CA GLN A 545 -4.31 -13.62 -2.43
C GLN A 545 -5.05 -14.93 -2.17
N LEU A 546 -4.55 -15.72 -1.21
CA LEU A 546 -5.12 -17.03 -0.90
C LEU A 546 -6.59 -16.93 -0.44
N LYS A 547 -6.95 -15.89 0.32
CA LYS A 547 -8.33 -15.66 0.73
C LYS A 547 -9.23 -15.34 -0.48
N ILE A 548 -8.81 -14.47 -1.39
CA ILE A 548 -9.59 -14.15 -2.59
C ILE A 548 -9.75 -15.38 -3.49
N MET A 549 -8.69 -16.17 -3.68
CA MET A 549 -8.73 -17.43 -4.43
C MET A 549 -9.67 -18.46 -3.76
N GLU A 550 -9.62 -18.59 -2.44
CA GLU A 550 -10.53 -19.45 -1.66
C GLU A 550 -12.00 -19.04 -1.88
N LEU A 551 -12.29 -17.74 -1.83
CA LEU A 551 -13.64 -17.22 -2.03
C LEU A 551 -14.13 -17.43 -3.45
N ARG A 552 -13.26 -17.26 -4.46
CA ARG A 552 -13.56 -17.61 -5.86
C ARG A 552 -13.92 -19.10 -5.99
N ALA A 553 -13.09 -19.98 -5.47
CA ALA A 553 -13.33 -21.43 -5.54
C ALA A 553 -14.64 -21.85 -4.81
N LYS A 554 -14.95 -21.22 -3.68
CA LYS A 554 -16.23 -21.41 -2.99
C LYS A 554 -17.42 -20.97 -3.85
N ALA A 555 -17.30 -19.82 -4.51
CA ALA A 555 -18.35 -19.30 -5.40
C ALA A 555 -18.54 -20.23 -6.62
N GLU A 556 -17.46 -20.62 -7.31
CA GLU A 556 -17.49 -21.57 -8.42
C GLU A 556 -18.15 -22.90 -8.02
N THR A 557 -17.80 -23.44 -6.85
CA THR A 557 -18.33 -24.72 -6.36
C THR A 557 -19.82 -24.65 -6.01
N ASN A 558 -20.25 -23.58 -5.32
CA ASN A 558 -21.61 -23.51 -4.81
C ASN A 558 -22.63 -23.01 -5.84
N LEU A 559 -22.21 -22.15 -6.76
CA LEU A 559 -23.08 -21.60 -7.81
C LEU A 559 -23.06 -22.44 -9.08
N GLY A 560 -22.03 -23.27 -9.30
CA GLY A 560 -21.91 -24.16 -10.46
C GLY A 560 -22.06 -23.41 -11.78
N THR A 561 -23.07 -23.79 -12.58
CA THR A 561 -23.35 -23.15 -13.88
C THR A 561 -23.88 -21.71 -13.80
N ASP A 562 -24.31 -21.27 -12.62
CA ASP A 562 -24.79 -19.91 -12.38
C ASP A 562 -23.65 -18.97 -11.92
N PHE A 563 -22.42 -19.50 -11.77
CA PHE A 563 -21.24 -18.70 -11.47
C PHE A 563 -20.88 -17.80 -12.65
N ASP A 564 -20.75 -16.48 -12.37
CA ASP A 564 -20.20 -15.51 -13.31
C ASP A 564 -19.02 -14.79 -12.68
N ILE A 565 -17.83 -14.93 -13.28
CA ILE A 565 -16.59 -14.33 -12.81
C ILE A 565 -16.67 -12.79 -12.73
N LYS A 566 -17.43 -12.15 -13.62
CA LYS A 566 -17.62 -10.70 -13.61
C LYS A 566 -18.37 -10.26 -12.38
N VAL A 567 -19.42 -11.00 -12.01
CA VAL A 567 -20.20 -10.72 -10.79
C VAL A 567 -19.34 -10.96 -9.55
N PHE A 568 -18.55 -12.04 -9.53
CA PHE A 568 -17.61 -12.28 -8.42
C PHE A 568 -16.64 -11.11 -8.24
N HIS A 569 -15.97 -10.67 -9.30
CA HIS A 569 -15.04 -9.54 -9.23
C HIS A 569 -15.74 -8.24 -8.83
N GLU A 570 -16.96 -8.00 -9.33
CA GLU A 570 -17.77 -6.86 -8.91
C GLU A 570 -18.06 -6.91 -7.40
N LYS A 571 -18.47 -8.08 -6.87
CA LYS A 571 -18.73 -8.27 -5.44
C LYS A 571 -17.50 -8.07 -4.56
N VAL A 572 -16.32 -8.40 -5.04
CA VAL A 572 -15.08 -8.11 -4.34
C VAL A 572 -14.79 -6.60 -4.34
N LEU A 573 -14.85 -5.95 -5.51
CA LEU A 573 -14.38 -4.56 -5.71
C LEU A 573 -15.37 -3.48 -5.25
N GLU A 574 -16.70 -3.74 -5.32
CA GLU A 574 -17.73 -2.76 -4.95
C GLU A 574 -17.68 -2.32 -3.48
N LEU A 575 -17.08 -3.16 -2.63
CA LEU A 575 -16.92 -2.87 -1.20
C LEU A 575 -15.84 -1.81 -0.92
N GLY A 576 -14.97 -1.50 -1.88
CA GLY A 576 -13.72 -0.80 -1.62
C GLY A 576 -12.76 -1.68 -0.81
N CYS A 577 -11.73 -1.06 -0.21
CA CYS A 577 -10.75 -1.78 0.60
C CYS A 577 -11.36 -2.14 1.97
N VAL A 578 -11.44 -3.45 2.30
CA VAL A 578 -12.08 -3.95 3.52
C VAL A 578 -11.25 -5.04 4.20
N PRO A 579 -11.40 -5.26 5.53
CA PRO A 579 -10.82 -6.43 6.21
C PRO A 579 -11.28 -7.74 5.55
N LEU A 580 -10.38 -8.73 5.41
CA LEU A 580 -10.67 -10.01 4.75
C LEU A 580 -11.83 -10.79 5.38
N ALA A 581 -12.01 -10.67 6.71
CA ALA A 581 -13.15 -11.30 7.38
C ALA A 581 -14.50 -10.72 6.91
N LEU A 582 -14.57 -9.40 6.68
CA LEU A 582 -15.75 -8.73 6.17
C LEU A 582 -15.96 -9.00 4.66
N LEU A 583 -14.88 -9.13 3.90
CA LEU A 583 -14.95 -9.59 2.52
C LEU A 583 -15.57 -11.01 2.45
N GLU A 584 -15.07 -11.93 3.28
CA GLU A 584 -15.60 -13.31 3.33
C GLU A 584 -17.08 -13.32 3.69
N GLU A 585 -17.50 -12.58 4.70
CA GLU A 585 -18.89 -12.48 5.11
C GLU A 585 -19.79 -12.06 3.93
N GLN A 586 -19.41 -11.03 3.18
CA GLN A 586 -20.21 -10.52 2.07
C GLN A 586 -20.25 -11.48 0.87
N ILE A 587 -19.13 -12.08 0.52
CA ILE A 587 -19.08 -13.06 -0.56
C ILE A 587 -19.90 -14.30 -0.19
N MET A 588 -19.82 -14.79 1.04
CA MET A 588 -20.62 -15.93 1.48
C MET A 588 -22.12 -15.60 1.53
N LYS A 589 -22.49 -14.38 1.92
CA LYS A 589 -23.88 -13.90 1.86
C LYS A 589 -24.39 -13.89 0.41
N TRP A 590 -23.59 -13.36 -0.53
CA TRP A 590 -23.91 -13.36 -1.94
C TRP A 590 -24.07 -14.79 -2.49
N ILE A 591 -23.15 -15.70 -2.20
CA ILE A 591 -23.23 -17.11 -2.60
C ILE A 591 -24.55 -17.71 -2.08
N SER A 592 -24.84 -17.57 -0.79
CA SER A 592 -26.03 -18.16 -0.16
C SER A 592 -27.35 -17.63 -0.76
N ALA A 593 -27.39 -16.34 -1.12
CA ALA A 593 -28.56 -15.74 -1.75
C ALA A 593 -28.81 -16.21 -3.20
N ASN A 594 -27.79 -16.76 -3.89
CA ASN A 594 -27.84 -17.16 -5.29
C ASN A 594 -27.71 -18.69 -5.49
N THR A 595 -27.47 -19.45 -4.41
CA THR A 595 -27.50 -20.93 -4.48
C THR A 595 -28.93 -21.41 -4.61
N LYS A 596 -29.24 -22.15 -5.69
CA LYS A 596 -30.56 -22.81 -5.85
C LYS A 596 -30.70 -23.93 -4.83
N SER A 597 -31.76 -23.90 -4.02
CA SER A 597 -32.12 -24.97 -3.07
C SER A 597 -32.53 -26.24 -3.79
#